data_fb4e303378e34564c6387727c476fb19
#
_entry.id   fb4e303378e34564c6387727c476fb19
#
_cell.length_a   1.000
_cell.length_b   1.000
_cell.length_c   1.000
_cell.angle_alpha   90.00
_cell.angle_beta   90.00
_cell.angle_gamma   90.00
#
_symmetry.space_group_name_H-M   'P 1'
#
loop_
_entity.id
_entity.type
_entity.pdbx_description
1 polymer ?
#
loop_
_entity_poly.entity_id
_entity_poly.type
_entity_poly.pdbx_seq_one_letter_code
_entity_poly.pdbx_strand_id
1 'polypeptide(L)'
;YEIGFCLVGSEMCMRDRYNLDQSIRDFARACMNYGLNRRWPVYLSTKNTILKKYDGRFKDLFQEIYEKEFKNQFDQSKITYEHRLIDDMVACAMKWHGKYIWACKNYDGDVQSDTIAQGFGSLGLMTSVLLTPDGKTIEAEAAHGTVTRHYRQHQQGKETSTNPIASIFAWARGLYH
;
A
#
# COMPACT_ATOMS: atom_id res chain seq x y z
N TYR A 1 4.51 12.66 8.53
CA TYR A 1 5.10 11.31 8.71
C TYR A 1 4.84 10.55 7.43
N GLU A 2 5.87 10.46 6.61
CA GLU A 2 5.83 9.70 5.38
C GLU A 2 5.71 8.23 5.71
N ILE A 3 4.56 7.63 5.44
CA ILE A 3 4.49 6.20 5.23
C ILE A 3 5.28 5.95 3.97
N GLY A 4 6.54 5.61 4.17
CA GLY A 4 7.58 5.19 3.29
C GLY A 4 7.30 5.23 1.79
N PHE A 5 7.20 6.41 1.21
CA PHE A 5 7.53 6.55 -0.20
C PHE A 5 9.04 6.60 -0.33
N CYS A 6 9.57 5.65 -1.04
CA CYS A 6 10.96 5.59 -1.41
C CYS A 6 11.35 6.89 -2.08
N LEU A 7 12.25 7.62 -1.48
CA LEU A 7 13.14 8.45 -2.24
C LEU A 7 13.96 7.53 -3.15
N VAL A 8 13.49 7.33 -4.35
CA VAL A 8 14.32 6.81 -5.43
C VAL A 8 15.26 7.95 -5.81
N GLY A 9 16.22 8.17 -4.97
CA GLY A 9 17.42 8.88 -5.32
C GLY A 9 18.33 7.84 -5.98
N SER A 10 18.73 8.08 -7.21
CA SER A 10 19.96 7.64 -7.88
C SER A 10 20.79 6.56 -7.17
N GLU A 11 21.57 5.86 -7.85
CA GLU A 11 22.69 4.94 -7.55
C GLU A 11 23.03 4.55 -6.09
N MET A 12 22.75 5.39 -5.10
CA MET A 12 22.97 5.10 -3.67
C MET A 12 21.93 4.17 -3.06
N CYS A 13 20.75 4.04 -3.63
CA CYS A 13 19.68 3.19 -3.10
C CYS A 13 19.97 1.69 -3.15
N MET A 14 20.97 1.27 -3.86
CA MET A 14 21.32 -0.16 -3.93
C MET A 14 22.20 -0.64 -2.77
N ARG A 15 22.80 0.26 -1.99
CA ARG A 15 23.76 -0.11 -0.94
C ARG A 15 23.23 -0.04 0.47
N ASP A 16 22.40 0.96 0.79
CA ASP A 16 21.97 1.23 2.17
C ASP A 16 20.44 1.33 2.27
N ARG A 17 19.77 0.18 2.35
CA ARG A 17 18.35 0.12 2.70
C ARG A 17 18.22 -0.07 4.20
N TYR A 18 17.66 0.91 4.87
CA TYR A 18 17.28 0.77 6.26
C TYR A 18 15.87 1.32 6.52
N ASN A 19 15.24 0.79 7.53
CA ASN A 19 14.03 1.36 8.11
C ASN A 19 14.19 1.42 9.63
N LEU A 20 13.64 2.45 10.22
CA LEU A 20 13.60 2.55 11.67
C LEU A 20 12.53 1.60 12.21
N ASP A 21 12.82 0.92 13.30
CA ASP A 21 11.86 0.04 13.97
C ASP A 21 10.54 0.76 14.29
N GLN A 22 10.61 2.02 14.70
CA GLN A 22 9.43 2.82 14.99
C GLN A 22 8.57 3.01 13.74
N SER A 23 9.18 3.30 12.60
CA SER A 23 8.46 3.45 11.33
C SER A 23 7.76 2.15 10.91
N ILE A 24 8.42 0.99 11.11
CA ILE A 24 7.81 -0.31 10.83
C ILE A 24 6.63 -0.58 11.78
N ARG A 25 6.77 -0.26 13.07
CA ARG A 25 5.69 -0.40 14.06
C ARG A 25 4.49 0.49 13.74
N ASP A 26 4.73 1.72 13.34
CA ASP A 26 3.68 2.68 12.98
C ASP A 26 2.97 2.25 11.69
N PHE A 27 3.70 1.73 10.71
CA PHE A 27 3.12 1.12 9.52
C PHE A 27 2.26 -0.12 9.87
N ALA A 28 2.73 -0.97 10.78
CA ALA A 28 1.95 -2.12 11.24
C ALA A 28 0.63 -1.65 11.88
N ARG A 29 0.68 -0.66 12.78
CA ARG A 29 -0.52 -0.10 13.43
C ARG A 29 -1.49 0.49 12.41
N ALA A 30 -0.98 1.25 11.43
CA ALA A 30 -1.81 1.80 10.36
C ALA A 30 -2.55 0.70 9.58
N CYS A 31 -1.85 -0.36 9.19
CA CYS A 31 -2.44 -1.49 8.48
C CYS A 31 -3.48 -2.21 9.33
N MET A 32 -3.21 -2.48 10.61
CA MET A 32 -4.12 -3.17 11.51
C MET A 32 -5.37 -2.33 11.79
N ASN A 33 -5.21 -1.04 12.08
CA ASN A 33 -6.34 -0.12 12.28
C ASN A 33 -7.21 -0.03 11.03
N TYR A 34 -6.61 0.07 9.86
CA TYR A 34 -7.36 0.11 8.61
C TYR A 34 -8.10 -1.21 8.34
N GLY A 35 -7.46 -2.36 8.66
CA GLY A 35 -8.09 -3.68 8.59
C GLY A 35 -9.32 -3.77 9.49
N LEU A 36 -9.23 -3.33 10.74
CA LEU A 36 -10.35 -3.27 11.69
C LEU A 36 -11.48 -2.37 11.19
N ASN A 37 -11.17 -1.17 10.72
CA ASN A 37 -12.16 -0.23 10.20
C ASN A 37 -12.95 -0.80 9.01
N ARG A 38 -12.27 -1.54 8.14
CA ARG A 38 -12.88 -2.18 6.96
C ARG A 38 -13.47 -3.55 7.26
N ARG A 39 -13.13 -4.16 8.39
CA ARG A 39 -13.37 -5.57 8.71
C ARG A 39 -12.80 -6.51 7.63
N TRP A 40 -11.59 -6.21 7.21
CA TRP A 40 -10.86 -6.98 6.20
C TRP A 40 -9.61 -7.61 6.82
N PRO A 41 -9.27 -8.84 6.43
CA PRO A 41 -8.02 -9.46 6.86
C PRO A 41 -6.80 -8.67 6.36
N VAL A 42 -5.72 -8.77 7.10
CA VAL A 42 -4.45 -8.08 6.79
C VAL A 42 -3.39 -9.11 6.46
N TYR A 43 -2.76 -8.95 5.31
CA TYR A 43 -1.64 -9.77 4.86
C TYR A 43 -0.39 -8.93 4.69
N LEU A 44 0.64 -9.21 5.47
CA LEU A 44 1.98 -8.66 5.24
C LEU A 44 2.72 -9.57 4.26
N SER A 45 3.29 -9.02 3.21
CA SER A 45 4.17 -9.77 2.33
C SER A 45 5.61 -9.30 2.37
N THR A 46 6.51 -10.26 2.36
CA THR A 46 7.96 -10.03 2.33
C THR A 46 8.67 -11.13 1.54
N LYS A 47 9.97 -10.96 1.30
CA LYS A 47 10.84 -12.04 0.82
C LYS A 47 11.90 -12.39 1.87
N ASN A 48 11.46 -12.61 3.10
CA ASN A 48 12.34 -12.91 4.24
C ASN A 48 13.17 -14.20 4.08
N THR A 49 12.79 -15.07 3.17
CA THR A 49 13.59 -16.25 2.81
C THR A 49 14.92 -15.88 2.13
N ILE A 50 14.98 -14.74 1.47
CA ILE A 50 16.18 -14.20 0.80
C ILE A 50 16.73 -13.02 1.61
N LEU A 51 15.92 -12.01 1.91
CA LEU A 51 16.30 -10.82 2.66
C LEU A 51 16.11 -11.04 4.17
N LYS A 52 16.80 -12.05 4.71
CA LYS A 52 16.55 -12.58 6.06
C LYS A 52 16.56 -11.52 7.17
N LYS A 53 17.51 -10.59 7.15
CA LYS A 53 17.62 -9.56 8.20
C LYS A 53 16.62 -8.42 7.98
N TYR A 54 16.59 -7.86 6.80
CA TYR A 54 15.75 -6.69 6.50
C TYR A 54 14.25 -7.05 6.52
N ASP A 55 13.86 -8.02 5.73
CA ASP A 55 12.46 -8.48 5.64
C ASP A 55 12.02 -9.25 6.87
N GLY A 56 12.94 -10.00 7.49
CA GLY A 56 12.70 -10.65 8.77
C GLY A 56 12.34 -9.65 9.87
N ARG A 57 12.98 -8.48 9.90
CA ARG A 57 12.65 -7.44 10.87
C ARG A 57 11.24 -6.89 10.69
N PHE A 58 10.78 -6.67 9.45
CA PHE A 58 9.38 -6.31 9.18
C PHE A 58 8.41 -7.37 9.70
N LYS A 59 8.66 -8.64 9.35
CA LYS A 59 7.83 -9.75 9.81
C LYS A 59 7.73 -9.80 11.34
N ASP A 60 8.88 -9.71 12.03
CA ASP A 60 8.93 -9.86 13.48
C ASP A 60 8.22 -8.70 14.18
N LEU A 61 8.43 -7.46 13.73
CA LEU A 61 7.77 -6.29 14.32
C LEU A 61 6.27 -6.25 14.04
N PHE A 62 5.82 -6.65 12.86
CA PHE A 62 4.40 -6.78 12.55
C PHE A 62 3.73 -7.84 13.43
N GLN A 63 4.39 -8.99 13.61
CA GLN A 63 3.89 -10.04 14.48
C GLN A 63 3.81 -9.57 15.94
N GLU A 64 4.84 -8.89 16.41
CA GLU A 64 4.87 -8.34 17.77
C GLU A 64 3.72 -7.36 18.02
N ILE A 65 3.49 -6.41 17.11
CA ILE A 65 2.39 -5.43 17.19
C ILE A 65 1.04 -6.13 17.15
N TYR A 66 0.86 -7.08 16.25
CA TYR A 66 -0.37 -7.85 16.15
C TYR A 66 -0.68 -8.58 17.48
N GLU A 67 0.26 -9.33 18.01
CA GLU A 67 0.06 -10.12 19.22
C GLU A 67 -0.20 -9.26 20.46
N LYS A 68 0.52 -8.14 20.59
CA LYS A 68 0.43 -7.28 21.78
C LYS A 68 -0.75 -6.33 21.77
N GLU A 69 -1.09 -5.77 20.61
CA GLU A 69 -2.01 -4.65 20.54
C GLU A 69 -3.34 -4.98 19.84
N PHE A 70 -3.36 -5.92 18.88
CA PHE A 70 -4.50 -6.10 17.98
C PHE A 70 -5.19 -7.46 18.04
N LYS A 71 -4.54 -8.50 18.51
CA LYS A 71 -5.05 -9.88 18.45
C LYS A 71 -6.48 -10.00 18.97
N ASN A 72 -6.76 -9.48 20.16
CA ASN A 72 -8.08 -9.55 20.76
C ASN A 72 -9.16 -8.86 19.91
N GLN A 73 -8.82 -7.71 19.30
CA GLN A 73 -9.75 -6.96 18.45
C GLN A 73 -10.02 -7.68 17.12
N PHE A 74 -8.99 -8.31 16.56
CA PHE A 74 -9.09 -9.12 15.35
C PHE A 74 -9.96 -10.36 15.59
N ASP A 75 -9.75 -11.06 16.71
CA ASP A 75 -10.55 -12.22 17.10
C ASP A 75 -12.03 -11.83 17.28
N GLN A 76 -12.32 -10.71 17.96
CA GLN A 76 -13.68 -10.19 18.12
C GLN A 76 -14.32 -9.81 16.78
N SER A 77 -13.54 -9.24 15.88
CA SER A 77 -14.00 -8.82 14.55
C SER A 77 -14.05 -9.95 13.53
N LYS A 78 -13.58 -11.16 13.89
CA LYS A 78 -13.48 -12.35 13.04
C LYS A 78 -12.66 -12.09 11.78
N ILE A 79 -11.59 -11.32 11.88
CA ILE A 79 -10.61 -11.08 10.82
C ILE A 79 -9.24 -11.61 11.23
N THR A 80 -8.38 -11.85 10.26
CA THR A 80 -7.07 -12.49 10.48
C THR A 80 -5.93 -11.56 10.05
N TYR A 81 -4.79 -11.74 10.70
CA TYR A 81 -3.51 -11.27 10.23
C TYR A 81 -2.63 -12.45 9.85
N GLU A 82 -1.96 -12.38 8.71
CA GLU A 82 -1.07 -13.42 8.24
C GLU A 82 0.13 -12.80 7.51
N HIS A 83 1.31 -13.37 7.73
CA HIS A 83 2.49 -13.07 6.92
C HIS A 83 2.62 -14.10 5.80
N ARG A 84 2.83 -13.64 4.57
CA ARG A 84 3.05 -14.48 3.38
C ARG A 84 4.28 -14.06 2.61
N LEU A 85 4.82 -14.95 1.81
CA LEU A 85 5.85 -14.57 0.85
C LEU A 85 5.23 -13.72 -0.28
N ILE A 86 6.01 -12.78 -0.81
CA ILE A 86 5.52 -11.83 -1.84
C ILE A 86 5.02 -12.56 -3.09
N ASP A 87 5.73 -13.61 -3.52
CA ASP A 87 5.37 -14.43 -4.67
C ASP A 87 4.05 -15.18 -4.46
N ASP A 88 3.80 -15.68 -3.27
CA ASP A 88 2.51 -16.29 -2.90
C ASP A 88 1.38 -15.26 -2.90
N MET A 89 1.62 -14.07 -2.33
CA MET A 89 0.62 -13.00 -2.32
C MET A 89 0.28 -12.48 -3.70
N VAL A 90 1.25 -12.42 -4.63
CA VAL A 90 0.98 -12.09 -6.04
C VAL A 90 0.01 -13.12 -6.64
N ALA A 91 0.26 -14.40 -6.41
CA ALA A 91 -0.62 -15.46 -6.89
C ALA A 91 -2.03 -15.38 -6.27
N CYS A 92 -2.11 -15.02 -4.99
CA CYS A 92 -3.38 -14.79 -4.29
C CYS A 92 -4.13 -13.58 -4.86
N ALA A 93 -3.43 -12.47 -5.07
CA ALA A 93 -4.03 -11.24 -5.60
C ALA A 93 -4.66 -11.43 -6.98
N MET A 94 -4.09 -12.31 -7.80
CA MET A 94 -4.63 -12.66 -9.13
C MET A 94 -5.87 -13.58 -9.07
N LYS A 95 -6.14 -14.21 -7.94
CA LYS A 95 -7.19 -15.24 -7.80
C LYS A 95 -8.30 -14.86 -6.82
N TRP A 96 -8.00 -14.03 -5.84
CA TRP A 96 -8.96 -13.70 -4.79
C TRP A 96 -9.92 -12.57 -5.22
N HIS A 97 -11.08 -12.57 -4.62
CA HIS A 97 -12.13 -11.56 -4.91
C HIS A 97 -11.91 -10.19 -4.24
N GLY A 98 -10.73 -9.93 -3.68
CA GLY A 98 -10.47 -8.69 -2.97
C GLY A 98 -11.01 -8.68 -1.53
N LYS A 99 -11.23 -7.47 -0.97
CA LYS A 99 -11.64 -7.24 0.43
C LYS A 99 -10.60 -7.75 1.44
N TYR A 100 -9.34 -7.42 1.22
CA TYR A 100 -8.24 -7.65 2.13
C TYR A 100 -7.28 -6.45 2.08
N ILE A 101 -6.49 -6.30 3.12
CA ILE A 101 -5.39 -5.33 3.17
C ILE A 101 -4.10 -6.07 2.84
N TRP A 102 -3.43 -5.64 1.82
CA TRP A 102 -2.11 -6.15 1.47
C TRP A 102 -1.04 -5.15 1.91
N ALA A 103 -0.40 -5.43 3.05
CA ALA A 103 0.69 -4.64 3.56
C ALA A 103 1.99 -5.00 2.83
N CYS A 104 2.52 -4.05 2.09
CA CYS A 104 3.75 -4.17 1.32
C CYS A 104 4.78 -3.16 1.80
N LYS A 105 6.06 -3.53 1.73
CA LYS A 105 7.14 -2.54 1.78
C LYS A 105 7.06 -1.63 0.55
N ASN A 106 7.67 -0.47 0.65
CA ASN A 106 7.58 0.59 -0.35
C ASN A 106 7.70 0.10 -1.81
N TYR A 107 8.86 -0.42 -2.22
CA TYR A 107 9.09 -0.87 -3.60
C TYR A 107 8.13 -2.00 -4.01
N ASP A 108 7.93 -2.96 -3.12
CA ASP A 108 7.00 -4.06 -3.38
C ASP A 108 5.58 -3.51 -3.60
N GLY A 109 5.14 -2.57 -2.76
CA GLY A 109 3.83 -1.94 -2.86
C GLY A 109 3.66 -1.09 -4.11
N ASP A 110 4.68 -0.31 -4.46
CA ASP A 110 4.71 0.53 -5.65
C ASP A 110 4.50 -0.32 -6.93
N VAL A 111 5.31 -1.36 -7.09
CA VAL A 111 5.21 -2.25 -8.26
C VAL A 111 3.91 -3.06 -8.27
N GLN A 112 3.49 -3.60 -7.13
CA GLN A 112 2.31 -4.47 -7.07
C GLN A 112 1.01 -3.69 -7.23
N SER A 113 0.90 -2.49 -6.68
CA SER A 113 -0.30 -1.65 -6.87
C SER A 113 -0.54 -1.34 -8.34
N ASP A 114 0.50 -0.93 -9.06
CA ASP A 114 0.42 -0.66 -10.49
C ASP A 114 0.11 -1.91 -11.32
N THR A 115 0.77 -3.02 -10.99
CA THR A 115 0.55 -4.29 -11.69
C THR A 115 -0.90 -4.75 -11.56
N ILE A 116 -1.46 -4.71 -10.35
CA ILE A 116 -2.84 -5.11 -10.09
C ILE A 116 -3.82 -4.13 -10.77
N ALA A 117 -3.56 -2.83 -10.65
CA ALA A 117 -4.40 -1.83 -11.30
C ALA A 117 -4.46 -2.01 -12.82
N GLN A 118 -3.34 -2.31 -13.46
CA GLN A 118 -3.29 -2.61 -14.89
C GLN A 118 -3.97 -3.93 -15.25
N GLY A 119 -3.85 -4.95 -14.39
CA GLY A 119 -4.42 -6.27 -14.62
C GLY A 119 -5.95 -6.31 -14.50
N PHE A 120 -6.53 -5.51 -13.60
CA PHE A 120 -7.97 -5.50 -13.33
C PHE A 120 -8.71 -4.23 -13.77
N GLY A 121 -8.02 -3.29 -14.36
CA GLY A 121 -8.62 -2.03 -14.77
C GLY A 121 -7.62 -1.09 -15.42
N SER A 122 -7.44 0.06 -14.79
CA SER A 122 -6.54 1.10 -15.29
C SER A 122 -5.95 1.89 -14.11
N LEU A 123 -4.72 2.33 -14.26
CA LEU A 123 -4.11 3.31 -13.34
C LEU A 123 -4.98 4.55 -13.13
N GLY A 124 -5.74 4.96 -14.15
CA GLY A 124 -6.67 6.08 -14.07
C GLY A 124 -7.82 5.91 -13.08
N LEU A 125 -7.99 4.73 -12.49
CA LEU A 125 -8.98 4.46 -11.45
C LEU A 125 -8.36 4.43 -10.04
N MET A 126 -7.04 4.51 -9.93
CA MET A 126 -6.33 4.43 -8.66
C MET A 126 -6.42 5.73 -7.87
N THR A 127 -6.62 5.57 -6.58
CA THR A 127 -6.57 6.64 -5.61
C THR A 127 -5.52 6.31 -4.56
N SER A 128 -4.64 7.25 -4.26
CA SER A 128 -3.69 7.17 -3.17
C SER A 128 -4.26 7.79 -1.91
N VAL A 129 -3.96 7.21 -0.76
CA VAL A 129 -4.35 7.73 0.55
C VAL A 129 -3.18 7.58 1.50
N LEU A 130 -2.72 8.70 2.05
CA LEU A 130 -1.80 8.73 3.18
C LEU A 130 -2.61 8.70 4.48
N LEU A 131 -2.23 7.86 5.39
CA LEU A 131 -2.96 7.64 6.64
C LEU A 131 -2.01 7.76 7.84
N THR A 132 -2.41 8.52 8.87
CA THR A 132 -1.67 8.52 10.13
C THR A 132 -1.77 7.16 10.84
N PRO A 133 -0.77 6.76 11.64
CA PRO A 133 -0.77 5.47 12.32
C PRO A 133 -1.99 5.21 13.21
N ASP A 134 -2.57 6.27 13.77
CA ASP A 134 -3.80 6.22 14.59
C ASP A 134 -5.09 6.25 13.74
N GLY A 135 -4.95 6.38 12.43
CA GLY A 135 -6.08 6.38 11.49
C GLY A 135 -6.97 7.62 11.54
N LYS A 136 -6.58 8.68 12.24
CA LYS A 136 -7.45 9.87 12.44
C LYS A 136 -7.35 10.91 11.34
N THR A 137 -6.24 10.94 10.64
CA THR A 137 -5.99 11.92 9.58
C THR A 137 -5.64 11.20 8.30
N ILE A 138 -6.26 11.63 7.22
CA ILE A 138 -5.95 11.15 5.87
C ILE A 138 -5.66 12.31 4.92
N GLU A 139 -4.83 12.02 3.95
CA GLU A 139 -4.66 12.80 2.74
C GLU A 139 -4.98 11.89 1.55
N ALA A 140 -5.86 12.33 0.67
CA ALA A 140 -6.26 11.54 -0.49
C ALA A 140 -5.97 12.28 -1.79
N GLU A 141 -5.39 11.58 -2.74
CA GLU A 141 -5.02 12.13 -4.04
C GLU A 141 -5.27 11.14 -5.18
N ALA A 142 -5.20 11.60 -6.42
CA ALA A 142 -5.11 10.71 -7.57
C ALA A 142 -3.73 10.03 -7.56
N ALA A 143 -3.70 8.70 -7.68
CA ALA A 143 -2.45 7.93 -7.61
C ALA A 143 -1.58 8.01 -8.88
N HIS A 144 -1.95 8.84 -9.85
CA HIS A 144 -1.22 9.01 -11.09
C HIS A 144 -1.08 10.48 -11.47
N GLY A 145 0.00 10.80 -12.17
CA GLY A 145 0.22 12.10 -12.77
C GLY A 145 -0.27 12.18 -14.22
N THR A 146 0.14 13.21 -14.92
CA THR A 146 -0.11 13.37 -16.34
C THR A 146 0.72 12.37 -17.13
N VAL A 147 0.07 11.53 -17.93
CA VAL A 147 0.75 10.58 -18.80
C VAL A 147 1.51 11.35 -19.88
N THR A 148 2.82 11.16 -19.96
CA THR A 148 3.72 11.89 -20.88
C THR A 148 3.23 11.83 -22.35
N ARG A 149 2.72 10.68 -22.79
CA ARG A 149 2.17 10.53 -24.15
C ARG A 149 0.98 11.45 -24.39
N HIS A 150 0.09 11.54 -23.42
CA HIS A 150 -1.11 12.37 -23.47
C HIS A 150 -0.73 13.86 -23.53
N TYR A 151 0.20 14.29 -22.67
CA TYR A 151 0.72 15.65 -22.66
C TYR A 151 1.38 16.02 -23.99
N ARG A 152 2.19 15.12 -24.58
CA ARG A 152 2.80 15.35 -25.92
C ARG A 152 1.76 15.51 -27.03
N GLN A 153 0.66 14.78 -26.98
CA GLN A 153 -0.46 14.95 -27.91
C GLN A 153 -1.11 16.33 -27.77
N HIS A 154 -1.33 16.76 -26.52
CA HIS A 154 -1.83 18.10 -26.24
C HIS A 154 -0.88 19.19 -26.78
N GLN A 155 0.42 19.08 -26.57
CA GLN A 155 1.42 20.01 -27.10
C GLN A 155 1.41 20.06 -28.65
N GLN A 156 1.02 19.00 -29.31
CA GLN A 156 0.85 18.95 -30.78
C GLN A 156 -0.49 19.51 -31.26
N GLY A 157 -1.30 20.09 -30.37
CA GLY A 157 -2.60 20.63 -30.70
C GLY A 157 -3.67 19.57 -31.00
N LYS A 158 -3.43 18.30 -30.62
CA LYS A 158 -4.43 17.24 -30.78
C LYS A 158 -5.44 17.34 -29.65
N GLU A 159 -6.68 16.99 -29.96
CA GLU A 159 -7.72 16.88 -28.94
C GLU A 159 -7.36 15.81 -27.92
N THR A 160 -7.45 16.17 -26.65
CA THR A 160 -7.15 15.29 -25.51
C THR A 160 -8.28 15.35 -24.50
N SER A 161 -8.65 14.19 -23.98
CA SER A 161 -9.66 14.10 -22.92
C SER A 161 -9.01 14.17 -21.55
N THR A 162 -9.76 14.61 -20.54
CA THR A 162 -9.39 14.51 -19.13
C THR A 162 -10.09 13.31 -18.51
N ASN A 163 -9.40 12.64 -17.56
CA ASN A 163 -10.01 11.59 -16.75
C ASN A 163 -10.14 12.05 -15.29
N PRO A 164 -11.31 12.51 -14.83
CA PRO A 164 -11.49 13.00 -13.49
C PRO A 164 -11.75 11.88 -12.45
N ILE A 165 -11.83 10.61 -12.85
CA ILE A 165 -12.32 9.52 -12.01
C ILE A 165 -11.48 9.37 -10.74
N ALA A 166 -10.15 9.34 -10.84
CA ALA A 166 -9.28 9.21 -9.68
C ALA A 166 -9.43 10.40 -8.72
N SER A 167 -9.59 11.63 -9.25
CA SER A 167 -9.84 12.83 -8.42
C SER A 167 -11.19 12.77 -7.73
N ILE A 168 -12.24 12.31 -8.41
CA ILE A 168 -13.56 12.09 -7.81
C ILE A 168 -13.47 11.08 -6.67
N PHE A 169 -12.74 9.99 -6.86
CA PHE A 169 -12.54 8.99 -5.82
C PHE A 169 -11.70 9.52 -4.66
N ALA A 170 -10.70 10.36 -4.90
CA ALA A 170 -9.94 11.01 -3.84
C ALA A 170 -10.85 11.89 -2.96
N TRP A 171 -11.70 12.72 -3.55
CA TRP A 171 -12.71 13.50 -2.84
C TRP A 171 -13.67 12.62 -2.07
N ALA A 172 -14.20 11.57 -2.68
CA ALA A 172 -15.10 10.63 -2.02
C ALA A 172 -14.42 9.95 -0.82
N ARG A 173 -13.15 9.63 -0.91
CA ARG A 173 -12.37 9.06 0.20
C ARG A 173 -12.20 10.05 1.35
N GLY A 174 -11.85 11.29 1.06
CA GLY A 174 -11.71 12.33 2.08
C GLY A 174 -13.03 12.65 2.79
N LEU A 175 -14.12 12.69 2.05
CA LEU A 175 -15.46 12.94 2.63
C LEU A 175 -16.02 11.77 3.44
N TYR A 176 -15.61 10.53 3.10
CA TYR A 176 -16.05 9.33 3.83
C TYR A 176 -15.29 9.13 5.15
N HIS A 177 -14.10 9.69 5.29
CA HIS A 177 -13.28 9.56 6.50
C HIS A 177 -13.81 10.41 7.64
#